data_1c3369b4cd0dceabb74bae0844889b6d
#
_entry.id   1c3369b4cd0dceabb74bae0844889b6d
#
_cell.length_a   1.000
_cell.length_b   1.000
_cell.length_c   1.000
_cell.angle_alpha   90.00
_cell.angle_beta   90.00
_cell.angle_gamma   90.00
#
_symmetry.space_group_name_H-M   'P 1'
#
loop_
_entity.id
_entity.type
_entity.pdbx_description
1 polymer ?
#
loop_
_entity_poly.entity_id
_entity_poly.type
_entity_poly.pdbx_seq_one_letter_code
_entity_poly.pdbx_strand_id
1 'polypeptide(L)'
;SYPVAVRGAGVYLYDADGRDYLDMSGGAAVSAVGHGHPQLIAAIQDQVERLAFAHTSFFTNEAQEELAERLAARFGEPDAKAWFTSGGSEANESALKIAWQYWRARGKPDKSIVISRQWSYHGGTLGAVSVSGSLFRRAPYEKVLHDWPRIAPCYAYRHRRDDESEAEYGQRAANELESALEIAGAENVAAFIAEPVVGATLGAVAAVPGYFRTIREICDRHEVLFIADEVMCGSGRTGTFFAHEADGVLPDLVTLAKGIGGGYQPLGAVVCRDAIREAIASDPRGFA
;
A
#
# COMPACT_ATOMS: atom_id res chain seq x y z
N SER A 1 -0.35 -16.18 -29.54
CA SER A 1 -0.85 -14.81 -29.24
C SER A 1 -1.87 -14.90 -28.12
N TYR A 2 -1.99 -13.86 -27.32
CA TYR A 2 -3.05 -13.76 -26.31
C TYR A 2 -4.40 -13.47 -26.98
N PRO A 3 -5.54 -13.92 -26.40
CA PRO A 3 -6.85 -13.50 -26.86
C PRO A 3 -7.01 -11.99 -26.75
N VAL A 4 -7.73 -11.38 -27.70
CA VAL A 4 -7.99 -9.94 -27.72
C VAL A 4 -9.32 -9.69 -27.02
N ALA A 5 -9.29 -9.17 -25.78
CA ALA A 5 -10.51 -8.79 -25.07
C ALA A 5 -11.14 -7.56 -25.73
N VAL A 6 -12.44 -7.63 -26.04
CA VAL A 6 -13.18 -6.56 -26.72
C VAL A 6 -14.34 -6.03 -25.88
N ARG A 7 -14.79 -6.75 -24.84
CA ARG A 7 -15.90 -6.36 -23.98
C ARG A 7 -15.78 -7.02 -22.61
N GLY A 8 -16.27 -6.34 -21.58
CA GLY A 8 -16.49 -6.90 -20.26
C GLY A 8 -17.92 -6.62 -19.80
N ALA A 9 -18.54 -7.56 -19.06
CA ALA A 9 -19.84 -7.38 -18.45
C ALA A 9 -19.97 -8.20 -17.17
N GLY A 10 -20.25 -7.55 -16.05
CA GLY A 10 -20.29 -8.19 -14.75
C GLY A 10 -18.95 -8.87 -14.43
N VAL A 11 -18.95 -10.18 -14.29
CA VAL A 11 -17.75 -10.99 -13.98
C VAL A 11 -17.12 -11.66 -15.21
N TYR A 12 -17.57 -11.33 -16.42
CA TYR A 12 -17.10 -11.95 -17.66
C TYR A 12 -16.33 -10.96 -18.55
N LEU A 13 -15.29 -11.48 -19.19
CA LEU A 13 -14.59 -10.86 -20.33
C LEU A 13 -14.93 -11.63 -21.60
N TYR A 14 -14.98 -10.94 -22.73
CA TYR A 14 -15.28 -11.51 -24.05
C TYR A 14 -14.16 -11.15 -25.02
N ASP A 15 -13.71 -12.14 -25.79
CA ASP A 15 -12.69 -11.91 -26.81
C ASP A 15 -13.28 -11.63 -28.20
N ALA A 16 -12.41 -11.31 -29.15
CA ALA A 16 -12.77 -11.04 -30.54
C ALA A 16 -13.33 -12.24 -31.29
N ASP A 17 -13.07 -13.46 -30.81
CA ASP A 17 -13.59 -14.72 -31.39
C ASP A 17 -14.97 -15.08 -30.79
N GLY A 18 -15.51 -14.26 -29.89
CA GLY A 18 -16.81 -14.47 -29.26
C GLY A 18 -16.80 -15.41 -28.06
N ARG A 19 -15.61 -15.81 -27.55
CA ARG A 19 -15.51 -16.64 -26.34
C ARG A 19 -15.65 -15.78 -25.11
N ASP A 20 -16.27 -16.33 -24.07
CA ASP A 20 -16.38 -15.71 -22.76
C ASP A 20 -15.40 -16.34 -21.75
N TYR A 21 -14.92 -15.51 -20.84
CA TYR A 21 -13.99 -15.89 -19.78
C TYR A 21 -14.52 -15.37 -18.45
N LEU A 22 -14.67 -16.25 -17.47
CA LEU A 22 -14.98 -15.85 -16.10
C LEU A 22 -13.72 -15.23 -15.47
N ASP A 23 -13.78 -13.93 -15.15
CA ASP A 23 -12.66 -13.19 -14.57
C ASP A 23 -12.49 -13.52 -13.07
N MET A 24 -11.96 -14.71 -12.79
CA MET A 24 -11.77 -15.21 -11.42
C MET A 24 -10.72 -14.44 -10.62
N SER A 25 -9.80 -13.77 -11.29
CA SER A 25 -8.74 -13.01 -10.62
C SER A 25 -9.05 -11.51 -10.47
N GLY A 26 -10.13 -11.05 -11.09
CA GLY A 26 -10.46 -9.62 -11.11
C GLY A 26 -9.32 -8.75 -11.64
N GLY A 27 -8.59 -9.25 -12.67
CA GLY A 27 -7.45 -8.54 -13.23
C GLY A 27 -6.35 -8.22 -12.21
N ALA A 28 -5.86 -9.18 -11.46
CA ALA A 28 -4.94 -9.02 -10.34
C ALA A 28 -5.57 -8.23 -9.15
N ALA A 29 -6.80 -8.59 -8.78
CA ALA A 29 -7.58 -8.02 -7.68
C ALA A 29 -7.95 -6.53 -7.87
N VAL A 30 -8.20 -6.10 -9.10
CA VAL A 30 -8.57 -4.72 -9.46
C VAL A 30 -10.08 -4.55 -9.62
N SER A 31 -10.74 -5.45 -10.40
CA SER A 31 -12.13 -5.33 -10.83
C SER A 31 -13.13 -5.67 -9.71
N ALA A 32 -13.06 -4.92 -8.59
CA ALA A 32 -13.85 -5.21 -7.39
C ALA A 32 -15.38 -5.09 -7.59
N VAL A 33 -15.80 -4.29 -8.57
CA VAL A 33 -17.23 -4.02 -8.88
C VAL A 33 -17.68 -4.61 -10.22
N GLY A 34 -16.83 -5.42 -10.85
CA GLY A 34 -17.09 -6.02 -12.15
C GLY A 34 -16.94 -5.06 -13.32
N HIS A 35 -17.14 -5.58 -14.51
CA HIS A 35 -17.01 -4.87 -15.78
C HIS A 35 -18.34 -4.22 -16.21
N GLY A 36 -18.28 -3.04 -16.82
CA GLY A 36 -19.45 -2.38 -17.40
C GLY A 36 -20.47 -1.86 -16.38
N HIS A 37 -20.04 -1.49 -15.17
CA HIS A 37 -20.95 -1.00 -14.12
C HIS A 37 -21.58 0.33 -14.53
N PRO A 38 -22.93 0.40 -14.70
CA PRO A 38 -23.56 1.55 -15.35
C PRO A 38 -23.42 2.85 -14.58
N GLN A 39 -23.49 2.81 -13.26
CA GLN A 39 -23.35 4.03 -12.43
C GLN A 39 -21.93 4.60 -12.50
N LEU A 40 -20.89 3.76 -12.55
CA LEU A 40 -19.52 4.23 -12.68
C LEU A 40 -19.24 4.83 -14.04
N ILE A 41 -19.76 4.21 -15.10
CA ILE A 41 -19.64 4.73 -16.47
C ILE A 41 -20.32 6.12 -16.54
N ALA A 42 -21.54 6.23 -16.04
CA ALA A 42 -22.28 7.51 -16.04
C ALA A 42 -21.57 8.59 -15.24
N ALA A 43 -21.04 8.26 -14.04
CA ALA A 43 -20.32 9.22 -13.21
C ALA A 43 -19.03 9.72 -13.88
N ILE A 44 -18.29 8.83 -14.56
CA ILE A 44 -17.07 9.20 -15.29
C ILE A 44 -17.42 10.09 -16.49
N GLN A 45 -18.47 9.76 -17.26
CA GLN A 45 -18.93 10.56 -18.39
C GLN A 45 -19.34 11.97 -17.95
N ASP A 46 -20.18 12.08 -16.90
CA ASP A 46 -20.60 13.37 -16.33
C ASP A 46 -19.39 14.21 -15.86
N GLN A 47 -18.46 13.58 -15.14
CA GLN A 47 -17.28 14.30 -14.63
C GLN A 47 -16.37 14.80 -15.76
N VAL A 48 -16.13 13.98 -16.78
CA VAL A 48 -15.28 14.37 -17.92
C VAL A 48 -15.92 15.50 -18.73
N GLU A 49 -17.25 15.50 -18.90
CA GLU A 49 -17.98 16.59 -19.55
C GLU A 49 -17.87 17.90 -18.76
N ARG A 50 -17.96 17.86 -17.43
CA ARG A 50 -17.88 19.05 -16.58
C ARG A 50 -16.46 19.55 -16.37
N LEU A 51 -15.53 18.66 -16.03
CA LEU A 51 -14.14 19.00 -15.73
C LEU A 51 -13.27 17.76 -15.84
N ALA A 52 -12.48 17.68 -16.91
CA ALA A 52 -11.53 16.58 -17.10
C ALA A 52 -10.25 16.72 -16.25
N PHE A 53 -9.75 17.94 -16.08
CA PHE A 53 -8.52 18.23 -15.35
C PHE A 53 -8.48 19.63 -14.77
N ALA A 54 -7.95 19.74 -13.54
CA ALA A 54 -7.50 21.00 -12.95
C ALA A 54 -6.19 20.77 -12.20
N HIS A 55 -5.25 21.70 -12.31
CA HIS A 55 -3.93 21.54 -11.70
C HIS A 55 -4.01 21.71 -10.17
N THR A 56 -3.64 20.69 -9.43
CA THR A 56 -3.83 20.58 -7.97
C THR A 56 -3.07 21.63 -7.16
N SER A 57 -2.05 22.29 -7.73
CA SER A 57 -1.38 23.41 -7.05
C SER A 57 -2.23 24.70 -7.00
N PHE A 58 -3.29 24.80 -7.79
CA PHE A 58 -4.10 26.02 -7.91
C PHE A 58 -5.60 25.78 -7.68
N PHE A 59 -6.05 24.55 -7.89
CA PHE A 59 -7.45 24.17 -7.80
C PHE A 59 -7.62 22.84 -7.09
N THR A 60 -8.75 22.66 -6.46
CA THR A 60 -9.29 21.38 -6.08
C THR A 60 -10.61 21.12 -6.81
N ASN A 61 -11.22 19.97 -6.62
CA ASN A 61 -12.55 19.66 -7.15
C ASN A 61 -13.34 18.79 -6.16
N GLU A 62 -14.67 18.84 -6.27
CA GLU A 62 -15.58 18.18 -5.34
C GLU A 62 -15.34 16.66 -5.24
N ALA A 63 -15.10 15.97 -6.36
CA ALA A 63 -14.89 14.52 -6.38
C ALA A 63 -13.61 14.12 -5.63
N GLN A 64 -12.54 14.91 -5.76
CA GLN A 64 -11.29 14.70 -5.06
C GLN A 64 -11.44 14.91 -3.56
N GLU A 65 -12.07 16.02 -3.15
CA GLU A 65 -12.27 16.33 -1.73
C GLU A 65 -13.19 15.30 -1.06
N GLU A 66 -14.30 14.93 -1.71
CA GLU A 66 -15.20 13.90 -1.18
C GLU A 66 -14.49 12.56 -0.98
N LEU A 67 -13.65 12.14 -1.94
CA LEU A 67 -12.88 10.91 -1.78
C LEU A 67 -11.85 11.03 -0.64
N ALA A 68 -11.17 12.16 -0.51
CA ALA A 68 -10.21 12.41 0.57
C ALA A 68 -10.89 12.34 1.94
N GLU A 69 -12.04 12.99 2.11
CA GLU A 69 -12.83 12.95 3.34
C GLU A 69 -13.29 11.52 3.69
N ARG A 70 -13.79 10.78 2.70
CA ARG A 70 -14.21 9.38 2.89
C ARG A 70 -13.04 8.48 3.31
N LEU A 71 -11.85 8.66 2.72
CA LEU A 71 -10.64 7.91 3.09
C LEU A 71 -10.18 8.25 4.49
N ALA A 72 -10.12 9.54 4.86
CA ALA A 72 -9.77 10.00 6.20
C ALA A 72 -10.73 9.43 7.26
N ALA A 73 -12.03 9.49 7.02
CA ALA A 73 -13.04 8.93 7.92
C ALA A 73 -12.89 7.42 8.11
N ARG A 74 -12.51 6.68 7.06
CA ARG A 74 -12.26 5.23 7.15
C ARG A 74 -10.93 4.89 7.82
N PHE A 75 -9.94 5.75 7.67
CA PHE A 75 -8.63 5.55 8.30
C PHE A 75 -8.67 5.62 9.84
N GLY A 76 -9.73 6.21 10.39
CA GLY A 76 -9.93 6.29 11.85
C GLY A 76 -9.27 7.50 12.51
N GLU A 77 -8.75 8.43 11.72
CA GLU A 77 -8.23 9.73 12.15
C GLU A 77 -8.86 10.81 11.27
N PRO A 78 -9.86 11.59 11.74
CA PRO A 78 -10.66 12.50 10.92
C PRO A 78 -9.85 13.58 10.21
N ASP A 79 -8.72 13.99 10.80
CA ASP A 79 -7.82 15.01 10.24
C ASP A 79 -6.76 14.42 9.31
N ALA A 80 -6.76 13.09 9.10
CA ALA A 80 -5.86 12.44 8.14
C ALA A 80 -5.98 13.07 6.75
N LYS A 81 -4.91 13.00 5.97
CA LYS A 81 -4.84 13.59 4.63
C LYS A 81 -4.57 12.52 3.59
N ALA A 82 -5.19 12.68 2.42
CA ALA A 82 -4.99 11.83 1.27
C ALA A 82 -4.18 12.55 0.19
N TRP A 83 -3.18 11.86 -0.34
CA TRP A 83 -2.42 12.25 -1.53
C TRP A 83 -2.75 11.28 -2.66
N PHE A 84 -3.31 11.78 -3.76
CA PHE A 84 -3.71 10.96 -4.89
C PHE A 84 -2.59 10.78 -5.92
N THR A 85 -2.53 9.58 -6.51
CA THR A 85 -1.56 9.15 -7.52
C THR A 85 -2.24 8.33 -8.60
N SER A 86 -1.52 7.93 -9.65
CA SER A 86 -2.09 7.13 -10.76
C SER A 86 -2.11 5.62 -10.47
N GLY A 87 -1.50 5.16 -9.39
CA GLY A 87 -1.47 3.73 -9.07
C GLY A 87 -0.61 3.37 -7.87
N GLY A 88 -0.55 2.06 -7.56
CA GLY A 88 0.10 1.56 -6.35
C GLY A 88 1.61 1.77 -6.29
N SER A 89 2.32 1.70 -7.42
CA SER A 89 3.76 1.97 -7.45
C SER A 89 4.06 3.41 -7.07
N GLU A 90 3.31 4.37 -7.61
CA GLU A 90 3.44 5.79 -7.27
C GLU A 90 2.96 6.09 -5.86
N ALA A 91 1.92 5.39 -5.37
CA ALA A 91 1.49 5.52 -3.99
C ALA A 91 2.61 5.10 -3.03
N ASN A 92 3.26 3.97 -3.28
CA ASN A 92 4.40 3.53 -2.46
C ASN A 92 5.61 4.45 -2.58
N GLU A 93 5.97 4.93 -3.77
CA GLU A 93 7.01 5.97 -3.92
C GLU A 93 6.69 7.23 -3.12
N SER A 94 5.43 7.67 -3.17
CA SER A 94 4.98 8.85 -2.42
C SER A 94 5.04 8.61 -0.92
N ALA A 95 4.64 7.43 -0.43
CA ALA A 95 4.74 7.07 0.98
C ALA A 95 6.19 7.08 1.49
N LEU A 96 7.15 6.56 0.69
CA LEU A 96 8.57 6.63 1.01
C LEU A 96 9.07 8.08 1.09
N LYS A 97 8.70 8.91 0.10
CA LYS A 97 9.05 10.33 0.09
C LYS A 97 8.46 11.10 1.28
N ILE A 98 7.19 10.84 1.62
CA ILE A 98 6.53 11.43 2.79
C ILE A 98 7.27 11.03 4.08
N ALA A 99 7.66 9.76 4.22
CA ALA A 99 8.42 9.31 5.38
C ALA A 99 9.77 10.03 5.52
N TRP A 100 10.52 10.19 4.44
CA TRP A 100 11.79 10.93 4.46
C TRP A 100 11.61 12.42 4.75
N GLN A 101 10.58 13.06 4.16
CA GLN A 101 10.28 14.47 4.42
C GLN A 101 9.86 14.68 5.87
N TYR A 102 9.05 13.79 6.45
CA TYR A 102 8.68 13.82 7.85
C TYR A 102 9.90 13.81 8.77
N TRP A 103 10.81 12.85 8.58
CA TRP A 103 12.00 12.76 9.43
C TRP A 103 12.94 13.95 9.25
N ARG A 104 13.08 14.45 8.03
CA ARG A 104 13.82 15.67 7.75
C ARG A 104 13.20 16.89 8.46
N ALA A 105 11.89 17.04 8.43
CA ALA A 105 11.17 18.10 9.14
C ALA A 105 11.33 17.98 10.66
N ARG A 106 11.44 16.74 11.17
CA ARG A 106 11.72 16.44 12.58
C ARG A 106 13.18 16.59 12.98
N GLY A 107 14.05 17.08 12.09
CA GLY A 107 15.48 17.24 12.35
C GLY A 107 16.30 15.96 12.37
N LYS A 108 15.77 14.87 11.79
CA LYS A 108 16.40 13.54 11.70
C LYS A 108 16.65 13.13 10.22
N PRO A 109 17.45 13.91 9.44
CA PRO A 109 17.61 13.69 7.99
C PRO A 109 18.33 12.38 7.64
N ASP A 110 19.03 11.77 8.59
CA ASP A 110 19.77 10.51 8.39
C ASP A 110 18.85 9.28 8.38
N LYS A 111 17.60 9.42 8.87
CA LYS A 111 16.58 8.37 8.75
C LYS A 111 16.17 8.18 7.30
N SER A 112 16.84 7.25 6.59
CA SER A 112 16.67 7.01 5.15
C SER A 112 16.43 5.55 4.76
N ILE A 113 16.77 4.61 5.64
CA ILE A 113 16.58 3.17 5.43
C ILE A 113 15.09 2.82 5.57
N VAL A 114 14.60 1.95 4.68
CA VAL A 114 13.25 1.39 4.80
C VAL A 114 13.35 -0.12 4.90
N ILE A 115 12.91 -0.68 6.02
CA ILE A 115 12.85 -2.12 6.23
C ILE A 115 11.54 -2.66 5.62
N SER A 116 11.61 -3.82 4.98
CA SER A 116 10.46 -4.50 4.38
C SER A 116 10.49 -6.00 4.67
N ARG A 117 9.66 -6.77 3.98
CA ARG A 117 9.66 -8.22 4.10
C ARG A 117 10.19 -8.90 2.84
N GLN A 118 10.85 -10.04 3.00
CA GLN A 118 11.12 -10.98 1.92
C GLN A 118 9.77 -11.41 1.30
N TRP A 119 9.77 -11.69 0.00
CA TRP A 119 8.57 -12.09 -0.75
C TRP A 119 7.43 -11.05 -0.73
N SER A 120 7.74 -9.78 -0.48
CA SER A 120 6.77 -8.69 -0.65
C SER A 120 6.78 -8.13 -2.07
N TYR A 121 5.71 -7.40 -2.43
CA TYR A 121 5.63 -6.68 -3.69
C TYR A 121 4.96 -5.32 -3.49
N HIS A 122 5.72 -4.26 -3.70
CA HIS A 122 5.27 -2.88 -3.48
C HIS A 122 5.16 -2.03 -4.75
N GLY A 123 5.48 -2.60 -5.92
CA GLY A 123 5.34 -1.90 -7.20
C GLY A 123 6.51 -2.10 -8.17
N GLY A 124 6.46 -1.40 -9.30
CA GLY A 124 7.42 -1.52 -10.40
C GLY A 124 8.36 -0.31 -10.60
N THR A 125 8.19 0.77 -9.85
CA THR A 125 9.14 1.91 -9.84
C THR A 125 10.40 1.56 -9.04
N LEU A 126 11.50 2.28 -9.22
CA LEU A 126 12.79 1.91 -8.61
C LEU A 126 12.75 1.87 -7.08
N GLY A 127 12.10 2.84 -6.42
CA GLY A 127 11.93 2.82 -4.98
C GLY A 127 11.00 1.70 -4.52
N ALA A 128 9.86 1.49 -5.19
CA ALA A 128 8.95 0.40 -4.88
C ALA A 128 9.58 -0.98 -5.08
N VAL A 129 10.41 -1.18 -6.13
CA VAL A 129 11.19 -2.42 -6.32
C VAL A 129 12.28 -2.53 -5.27
N SER A 130 12.90 -1.43 -4.86
CA SER A 130 13.92 -1.43 -3.80
C SER A 130 13.38 -1.95 -2.48
N VAL A 131 12.17 -1.57 -2.08
CA VAL A 131 11.50 -2.09 -0.87
C VAL A 131 10.78 -3.41 -1.09
N SER A 132 10.60 -3.90 -2.32
CA SER A 132 10.03 -5.21 -2.59
C SER A 132 11.01 -6.33 -2.25
N GLY A 133 10.49 -7.47 -1.76
CA GLY A 133 11.28 -8.64 -1.39
C GLY A 133 11.27 -9.78 -2.41
N SER A 134 10.65 -9.60 -3.57
CA SER A 134 10.60 -10.61 -4.64
C SER A 134 11.91 -10.64 -5.42
N LEU A 135 12.76 -11.62 -5.17
CA LEU A 135 14.07 -11.79 -5.83
C LEU A 135 13.95 -11.82 -7.36
N PHE A 136 12.96 -12.55 -7.89
CA PHE A 136 12.72 -12.65 -9.32
C PHE A 136 12.46 -11.27 -9.98
N ARG A 137 11.71 -10.40 -9.30
CA ARG A 137 11.39 -9.06 -9.81
C ARG A 137 12.53 -8.06 -9.63
N ARG A 138 13.39 -8.28 -8.63
CA ARG A 138 14.54 -7.42 -8.30
C ARG A 138 15.76 -7.71 -9.18
N ALA A 139 16.03 -8.98 -9.48
CA ALA A 139 17.25 -9.43 -10.12
C ALA A 139 17.67 -8.64 -11.38
N PRO A 140 16.77 -8.26 -12.31
CA PRO A 140 17.16 -7.48 -13.47
C PRO A 140 17.68 -6.05 -13.16
N TYR A 141 17.36 -5.52 -11.97
CA TYR A 141 17.60 -4.13 -11.58
C TYR A 141 18.54 -3.99 -10.38
N GLU A 142 19.09 -5.07 -9.85
CA GLU A 142 19.80 -5.13 -8.57
C GLU A 142 20.89 -4.08 -8.42
N LYS A 143 21.60 -3.76 -9.50
CA LYS A 143 22.69 -2.76 -9.51
C LYS A 143 22.24 -1.31 -9.30
N VAL A 144 20.94 -1.02 -9.47
CA VAL A 144 20.38 0.34 -9.37
C VAL A 144 19.35 0.45 -8.23
N LEU A 145 19.14 -0.63 -7.48
CA LEU A 145 18.22 -0.64 -6.34
C LEU A 145 18.97 -0.34 -5.04
N HIS A 146 18.26 0.25 -4.09
CA HIS A 146 18.72 0.29 -2.72
C HIS A 146 18.70 -1.12 -2.11
N ASP A 147 19.79 -1.49 -1.43
CA ASP A 147 19.87 -2.76 -0.71
C ASP A 147 19.53 -2.56 0.76
N TRP A 148 18.25 -2.32 1.03
CA TRP A 148 17.72 -2.17 2.38
C TRP A 148 17.39 -3.51 3.02
N PRO A 149 17.41 -3.60 4.38
CA PRO A 149 17.14 -4.83 5.10
C PRO A 149 15.72 -5.36 4.84
N ARG A 150 15.58 -6.70 4.86
CA ARG A 150 14.29 -7.40 4.75
C ARG A 150 14.21 -8.49 5.77
N ILE A 151 13.13 -8.50 6.54
CA ILE A 151 12.81 -9.58 7.49
C ILE A 151 12.01 -10.69 6.79
N ALA A 152 11.91 -11.86 7.41
CA ALA A 152 11.08 -12.94 6.88
C ALA A 152 9.58 -12.54 6.82
N PRO A 153 8.80 -13.11 5.90
CA PRO A 153 7.35 -12.91 5.88
C PRO A 153 6.70 -13.62 7.07
N CYS A 154 5.62 -13.06 7.61
CA CYS A 154 4.76 -13.79 8.53
C CYS A 154 3.95 -14.83 7.75
N TYR A 155 4.47 -16.06 7.66
CA TYR A 155 3.90 -17.15 6.86
C TYR A 155 3.84 -18.44 7.70
N ALA A 156 2.82 -18.56 8.55
CA ALA A 156 2.69 -19.64 9.53
C ALA A 156 2.75 -21.04 8.89
N TYR A 157 2.10 -21.23 7.74
CA TYR A 157 2.11 -22.53 7.04
C TYR A 157 3.52 -23.03 6.71
N ARG A 158 4.50 -22.14 6.48
CA ARG A 158 5.87 -22.49 6.11
C ARG A 158 6.87 -22.37 7.23
N HIS A 159 6.64 -21.47 8.18
CA HIS A 159 7.69 -21.03 9.12
C HIS A 159 7.34 -21.22 10.60
N ARG A 160 6.08 -21.56 10.91
CA ARG A 160 5.70 -21.93 12.28
C ARG A 160 6.28 -23.29 12.62
N ARG A 161 6.84 -23.45 13.81
CA ARG A 161 7.38 -24.71 14.34
C ARG A 161 6.23 -25.57 14.86
N ASP A 162 6.44 -26.88 14.92
CA ASP A 162 5.41 -27.84 15.38
C ASP A 162 5.02 -27.64 16.86
N ASP A 163 5.98 -27.19 17.67
CA ASP A 163 5.83 -26.90 19.09
C ASP A 163 5.39 -25.47 19.42
N GLU A 164 5.09 -24.67 18.41
CA GLU A 164 4.79 -23.23 18.52
C GLU A 164 3.32 -22.96 18.20
N SER A 165 2.63 -22.21 19.05
CA SER A 165 1.30 -21.67 18.74
C SER A 165 1.37 -20.58 17.67
N GLU A 166 0.26 -20.21 17.05
CA GLU A 166 0.21 -19.08 16.10
C GLU A 166 0.62 -17.76 16.76
N ALA A 167 0.26 -17.52 18.01
CA ALA A 167 0.61 -16.31 18.73
C ALA A 167 2.13 -16.22 19.00
N GLU A 168 2.75 -17.32 19.46
CA GLU A 168 4.20 -17.40 19.67
C GLU A 168 4.97 -17.20 18.35
N TYR A 169 4.48 -17.83 17.27
CA TYR A 169 5.05 -17.62 15.94
C TYR A 169 4.92 -16.16 15.50
N GLY A 170 3.75 -15.55 15.66
CA GLY A 170 3.52 -14.15 15.31
C GLY A 170 4.47 -13.20 16.04
N GLN A 171 4.63 -13.41 17.34
CA GLN A 171 5.57 -12.65 18.18
C GLN A 171 7.02 -12.83 17.70
N ARG A 172 7.46 -14.07 17.45
CA ARG A 172 8.81 -14.37 16.96
C ARG A 172 9.06 -13.76 15.58
N ALA A 173 8.11 -13.90 14.67
CA ALA A 173 8.23 -13.33 13.32
C ALA A 173 8.27 -11.79 13.34
N ALA A 174 7.51 -11.15 14.22
CA ALA A 174 7.54 -9.70 14.38
C ALA A 174 8.84 -9.22 15.02
N ASN A 175 9.41 -9.97 15.97
CA ASN A 175 10.67 -9.62 16.63
C ASN A 175 11.89 -9.67 15.69
N GLU A 176 11.76 -10.22 14.49
CA GLU A 176 12.80 -10.06 13.46
C GLU A 176 13.00 -8.59 13.07
N LEU A 177 11.94 -7.75 13.20
CA LEU A 177 12.07 -6.31 12.99
C LEU A 177 12.98 -5.67 14.04
N GLU A 178 12.88 -6.09 15.32
CA GLU A 178 13.77 -5.62 16.39
C GLU A 178 15.24 -5.87 16.01
N SER A 179 15.57 -7.12 15.63
CA SER A 179 16.92 -7.48 15.23
C SER A 179 17.41 -6.72 13.99
N ALA A 180 16.52 -6.48 13.02
CA ALA A 180 16.86 -5.72 11.82
C ALA A 180 17.12 -4.24 12.14
N LEU A 181 16.40 -3.68 13.10
CA LEU A 181 16.59 -2.30 13.59
C LEU A 181 17.93 -2.16 14.35
N GLU A 182 18.27 -3.15 15.18
CA GLU A 182 19.57 -3.18 15.88
C GLU A 182 20.74 -3.21 14.89
N ILE A 183 20.64 -4.05 13.84
CA ILE A 183 21.71 -4.18 12.82
C ILE A 183 21.84 -2.93 11.97
N ALA A 184 20.73 -2.31 11.56
CA ALA A 184 20.72 -1.12 10.70
C ALA A 184 21.05 0.18 11.47
N GLY A 185 20.92 0.18 12.79
CA GLY A 185 20.84 1.34 13.64
C GLY A 185 19.45 2.00 13.50
N ALA A 186 18.61 1.91 14.54
CA ALA A 186 17.23 2.39 14.48
C ALA A 186 17.15 3.90 14.14
N GLU A 187 18.18 4.67 14.52
CA GLU A 187 18.33 6.08 14.19
C GLU A 187 18.45 6.37 12.68
N ASN A 188 18.79 5.36 11.89
CA ASN A 188 18.91 5.45 10.42
C ASN A 188 17.65 4.97 9.69
N VAL A 189 16.71 4.32 10.40
CA VAL A 189 15.54 3.70 9.78
C VAL A 189 14.36 4.66 9.80
N ALA A 190 13.87 5.00 8.61
CA ALA A 190 12.73 5.89 8.40
C ALA A 190 11.39 5.17 8.59
N ALA A 191 11.25 3.97 8.02
CA ALA A 191 9.99 3.25 8.00
C ALA A 191 10.17 1.73 7.90
N PHE A 192 9.14 1.02 8.36
CA PHE A 192 8.86 -0.36 7.99
C PHE A 192 7.64 -0.39 7.07
N ILE A 193 7.73 -1.10 5.93
CA ILE A 193 6.63 -1.25 4.98
C ILE A 193 6.22 -2.72 4.85
N ALA A 194 4.91 -2.99 4.91
CA ALA A 194 4.38 -4.34 4.75
C ALA A 194 2.94 -4.36 4.21
N GLU A 195 2.64 -5.40 3.42
CA GLU A 195 1.26 -5.75 3.04
C GLU A 195 0.59 -6.47 4.22
N PRO A 196 -0.57 -6.04 4.75
CA PRO A 196 -1.30 -6.80 5.76
C PRO A 196 -1.64 -8.23 5.31
N VAL A 197 -2.00 -8.39 4.05
CA VAL A 197 -2.11 -9.69 3.37
C VAL A 197 -1.19 -9.69 2.16
N VAL A 198 -0.16 -10.55 2.16
CA VAL A 198 0.78 -10.63 1.03
C VAL A 198 0.07 -11.24 -0.17
N GLY A 199 -0.15 -10.44 -1.20
CA GLY A 199 -0.93 -10.87 -2.36
C GLY A 199 -0.13 -11.59 -3.43
N ALA A 200 0.54 -10.81 -4.29
CA ALA A 200 1.09 -11.24 -5.57
C ALA A 200 2.22 -12.28 -5.49
N THR A 201 2.95 -12.33 -4.39
CA THR A 201 4.19 -13.12 -4.28
C THR A 201 4.05 -14.38 -3.43
N LEU A 202 3.08 -14.42 -2.51
CA LEU A 202 2.81 -15.58 -1.67
C LEU A 202 1.42 -16.20 -1.89
N GLY A 203 0.54 -15.57 -2.70
CA GLY A 203 -0.78 -16.11 -3.00
C GLY A 203 -1.80 -15.89 -1.89
N ALA A 204 -1.96 -14.63 -1.45
CA ALA A 204 -2.92 -14.19 -0.44
C ALA A 204 -2.64 -14.77 0.98
N VAL A 205 -1.42 -14.56 1.47
CA VAL A 205 -1.01 -14.99 2.81
C VAL A 205 -1.24 -13.84 3.81
N ALA A 206 -2.20 -14.03 4.71
CA ALA A 206 -2.43 -13.15 5.85
C ALA A 206 -1.39 -13.40 6.95
N ALA A 207 -1.00 -12.35 7.66
CA ALA A 207 -0.27 -12.50 8.90
C ALA A 207 -1.15 -13.16 9.98
N VAL A 208 -0.55 -13.86 10.93
CA VAL A 208 -1.30 -14.41 12.07
C VAL A 208 -1.76 -13.27 13.00
N PRO A 209 -2.86 -13.45 13.73
CA PRO A 209 -3.38 -12.43 14.65
C PRO A 209 -2.34 -11.95 15.65
N GLY A 210 -2.25 -10.64 15.85
CA GLY A 210 -1.31 -10.00 16.77
C GLY A 210 0.06 -9.65 16.18
N TYR A 211 0.40 -10.18 15.00
CA TYR A 211 1.69 -9.86 14.34
C TYR A 211 1.86 -8.35 14.12
N PHE A 212 0.87 -7.69 13.51
CA PHE A 212 0.98 -6.25 13.26
C PHE A 212 0.86 -5.40 14.52
N ARG A 213 0.23 -5.90 15.58
CA ARG A 213 0.26 -5.22 16.88
C ARG A 213 1.67 -5.16 17.43
N THR A 214 2.40 -6.28 17.42
CA THR A 214 3.81 -6.31 17.81
C THR A 214 4.68 -5.43 16.90
N ILE A 215 4.46 -5.46 15.58
CA ILE A 215 5.15 -4.57 14.63
C ILE A 215 4.93 -3.10 15.01
N ARG A 216 3.67 -2.70 15.31
CA ARG A 216 3.35 -1.32 15.70
C ARG A 216 4.09 -0.91 16.99
N GLU A 217 4.09 -1.78 17.99
CA GLU A 217 4.80 -1.54 19.25
C GLU A 217 6.32 -1.40 19.05
N ILE A 218 6.92 -2.19 18.17
CA ILE A 218 8.34 -2.07 17.82
C ILE A 218 8.61 -0.73 17.11
N CYS A 219 7.81 -0.40 16.11
CA CYS A 219 7.91 0.86 15.37
C CYS A 219 7.81 2.07 16.30
N ASP A 220 6.87 2.06 17.25
CA ASP A 220 6.68 3.13 18.23
C ASP A 220 7.89 3.29 19.15
N ARG A 221 8.43 2.17 19.68
CA ARG A 221 9.61 2.20 20.55
C ARG A 221 10.84 2.80 19.89
N HIS A 222 11.03 2.54 18.60
CA HIS A 222 12.22 2.93 17.85
C HIS A 222 12.01 4.21 17.01
N GLU A 223 10.85 4.86 17.13
CA GLU A 223 10.50 6.01 16.31
C GLU A 223 10.68 5.72 14.81
N VAL A 224 10.06 4.63 14.34
CA VAL A 224 10.04 4.19 12.94
C VAL A 224 8.61 4.27 12.43
N LEU A 225 8.38 4.84 11.25
CA LEU A 225 7.03 4.90 10.68
C LEU A 225 6.58 3.51 10.19
N PHE A 226 5.32 3.16 10.43
CA PHE A 226 4.71 1.98 9.86
C PHE A 226 3.87 2.35 8.63
N ILE A 227 4.24 1.83 7.46
CA ILE A 227 3.52 1.97 6.20
C ILE A 227 2.79 0.66 5.91
N ALA A 228 1.46 0.68 5.91
CA ALA A 228 0.66 -0.45 5.48
C ALA A 228 0.38 -0.36 3.96
N ASP A 229 0.91 -1.30 3.19
CA ASP A 229 0.59 -1.41 1.78
C ASP A 229 -0.72 -2.18 1.61
N GLU A 230 -1.79 -1.43 1.41
CA GLU A 230 -3.15 -1.94 1.20
C GLU A 230 -3.58 -1.91 -0.28
N VAL A 231 -2.61 -1.78 -1.19
CA VAL A 231 -2.85 -1.72 -2.64
C VAL A 231 -3.64 -2.94 -3.13
N MET A 232 -3.40 -4.11 -2.56
CA MET A 232 -4.10 -5.33 -2.96
C MET A 232 -5.18 -5.76 -1.95
N CYS A 233 -4.90 -5.66 -0.66
CA CYS A 233 -5.77 -6.17 0.40
C CYS A 233 -6.79 -5.16 0.94
N GLY A 234 -6.63 -3.88 0.63
CA GLY A 234 -7.56 -2.82 1.03
C GLY A 234 -8.83 -2.74 0.18
N SER A 235 -9.58 -1.67 0.39
CA SER A 235 -10.83 -1.34 -0.33
C SER A 235 -11.90 -2.44 -0.21
N GLY A 236 -12.03 -3.06 0.96
CA GLY A 236 -13.07 -4.06 1.25
C GLY A 236 -12.69 -5.50 0.89
N ARG A 237 -11.50 -5.77 0.36
CA ARG A 237 -11.07 -7.09 -0.10
C ARG A 237 -11.11 -8.16 0.98
N THR A 238 -10.81 -7.82 2.22
CA THR A 238 -10.72 -8.74 3.36
C THR A 238 -11.98 -8.73 4.26
N GLY A 239 -13.00 -7.95 3.87
CA GLY A 239 -14.25 -7.82 4.64
C GLY A 239 -14.34 -6.52 5.45
N THR A 240 -13.22 -5.88 5.79
CA THR A 240 -13.11 -4.51 6.31
C THR A 240 -12.61 -3.58 5.22
N PHE A 241 -12.73 -2.25 5.40
CA PHE A 241 -12.22 -1.33 4.39
C PHE A 241 -10.70 -1.39 4.27
N PHE A 242 -10.01 -1.43 5.42
CA PHE A 242 -8.58 -1.70 5.48
C PHE A 242 -8.33 -3.07 6.13
N ALA A 243 -7.37 -3.83 5.59
CA ALA A 243 -7.01 -5.14 6.12
C ALA A 243 -6.28 -5.06 7.47
N HIS A 244 -5.56 -3.96 7.76
CA HIS A 244 -4.89 -3.74 9.05
C HIS A 244 -5.86 -3.59 10.23
N GLU A 245 -7.15 -3.31 9.97
CA GLU A 245 -8.19 -3.24 11.01
C GLU A 245 -8.32 -4.57 11.79
N ALA A 246 -7.99 -5.70 11.15
CA ALA A 246 -8.06 -7.02 11.79
C ALA A 246 -7.20 -7.15 13.05
N ASP A 247 -6.05 -6.48 13.09
CA ASP A 247 -5.16 -6.45 14.27
C ASP A 247 -5.39 -5.24 15.18
N GLY A 248 -6.35 -4.36 14.83
CA GLY A 248 -6.68 -3.17 15.61
C GLY A 248 -5.53 -2.16 15.69
N VAL A 249 -4.68 -2.11 14.67
CA VAL A 249 -3.54 -1.18 14.60
C VAL A 249 -3.86 0.00 13.69
N LEU A 250 -3.29 1.16 14.01
CA LEU A 250 -3.31 2.33 13.13
C LEU A 250 -1.89 2.55 12.58
N PRO A 251 -1.66 2.33 11.26
CA PRO A 251 -0.39 2.67 10.65
C PRO A 251 -0.20 4.18 10.53
N ASP A 252 1.02 4.62 10.30
CA ASP A 252 1.33 6.05 10.08
C ASP A 252 0.94 6.48 8.67
N LEU A 253 1.12 5.58 7.69
CA LEU A 253 0.69 5.77 6.31
C LEU A 253 0.04 4.49 5.77
N VAL A 254 -0.95 4.66 4.92
CA VAL A 254 -1.56 3.57 4.14
C VAL A 254 -1.48 3.90 2.66
N THR A 255 -1.09 2.93 1.85
CA THR A 255 -1.11 3.07 0.39
C THR A 255 -2.27 2.26 -0.21
N LEU A 256 -2.96 2.85 -1.16
CA LEU A 256 -4.13 2.28 -1.83
C LEU A 256 -3.97 2.37 -3.35
N ALA A 257 -4.55 1.41 -4.07
CA ALA A 257 -4.80 1.46 -5.50
C ALA A 257 -5.82 0.37 -5.87
N LYS A 258 -5.80 -0.13 -7.09
CA LYS A 258 -6.63 -1.26 -7.56
C LYS A 258 -8.11 -1.10 -7.21
N GLY A 259 -8.55 -1.72 -6.12
CA GLY A 259 -9.95 -1.71 -5.67
C GLY A 259 -10.55 -0.32 -5.48
N ILE A 260 -9.76 0.68 -5.09
CA ILE A 260 -10.25 2.06 -4.94
C ILE A 260 -10.74 2.67 -6.26
N GLY A 261 -10.10 2.30 -7.38
CA GLY A 261 -10.52 2.71 -8.73
C GLY A 261 -11.38 1.67 -9.44
N GLY A 262 -11.49 0.45 -8.90
CA GLY A 262 -12.27 -0.66 -9.44
C GLY A 262 -11.89 -1.08 -10.87
N GLY A 263 -10.76 -0.62 -11.41
CA GLY A 263 -10.31 -0.85 -12.77
C GLY A 263 -10.84 0.13 -13.81
N TYR A 264 -11.66 1.12 -13.40
CA TYR A 264 -12.25 2.11 -14.32
C TYR A 264 -11.36 3.31 -14.58
N GLN A 265 -10.54 3.68 -13.60
CA GLN A 265 -9.56 4.77 -13.73
C GLN A 265 -8.24 4.37 -13.07
N PRO A 266 -7.09 4.78 -13.61
CA PRO A 266 -5.83 4.75 -12.90
C PRO A 266 -5.95 5.63 -11.65
N LEU A 267 -5.95 5.01 -10.48
CA LEU A 267 -6.08 5.69 -9.20
C LEU A 267 -5.28 4.98 -8.12
N GLY A 268 -4.50 5.74 -7.40
CA GLY A 268 -3.84 5.35 -6.16
C GLY A 268 -3.98 6.46 -5.13
N ALA A 269 -3.69 6.14 -3.89
CA ALA A 269 -3.68 7.13 -2.81
C ALA A 269 -2.68 6.73 -1.73
N VAL A 270 -2.14 7.74 -1.06
CA VAL A 270 -1.51 7.61 0.26
C VAL A 270 -2.39 8.34 1.25
N VAL A 271 -2.78 7.66 2.32
CA VAL A 271 -3.44 8.29 3.47
C VAL A 271 -2.41 8.36 4.59
N CYS A 272 -2.23 9.52 5.19
CA CYS A 272 -1.29 9.71 6.28
C CYS A 272 -1.96 10.38 7.49
N ARG A 273 -1.43 10.11 8.67
CA ARG A 273 -1.84 10.76 9.91
C ARG A 273 -1.57 12.26 9.83
N ASP A 274 -2.44 13.07 10.45
CA ASP A 274 -2.32 14.53 10.42
C ASP A 274 -0.99 15.03 11.01
N ALA A 275 -0.48 14.38 12.04
CA ALA A 275 0.82 14.71 12.62
C ALA A 275 2.00 14.68 11.62
N ILE A 276 1.90 13.80 10.60
CA ILE A 276 2.91 13.73 9.52
C ILE A 276 2.76 14.93 8.59
N ARG A 277 1.53 15.25 8.18
CA ARG A 277 1.23 16.41 7.35
C ARG A 277 1.66 17.71 8.06
N GLU A 278 1.31 17.87 9.35
CA GLU A 278 1.67 19.04 10.13
C GLU A 278 3.19 19.24 10.24
N ALA A 279 3.92 18.17 10.52
CA ALA A 279 5.37 18.24 10.60
C ALA A 279 5.99 18.69 9.27
N ILE A 280 5.53 18.14 8.14
CA ILE A 280 6.01 18.50 6.80
C ILE A 280 5.60 19.94 6.45
N ALA A 281 4.35 20.33 6.71
CA ALA A 281 3.85 21.67 6.40
C ALA A 281 4.52 22.77 7.24
N SER A 282 5.02 22.45 8.44
CA SER A 282 5.77 23.37 9.30
C SER A 282 7.24 23.50 8.92
N ASP A 283 7.78 22.67 8.02
CA ASP A 283 9.16 22.80 7.54
C ASP A 283 9.27 24.02 6.61
N PRO A 284 10.11 25.03 6.96
CA PRO A 284 10.26 26.26 6.17
C PRO A 284 10.81 26.01 4.75
N ARG A 285 11.33 24.80 4.49
CA ARG A 285 11.80 24.38 3.15
C ARG A 285 10.65 23.92 2.25
N GLY A 286 9.46 23.75 2.81
CA GLY A 286 8.26 23.35 2.09
C GLY A 286 8.25 21.88 1.67
N PHE A 287 7.11 21.48 1.13
CA PHE A 287 6.93 20.19 0.48
C PHE A 287 7.48 20.27 -0.96
N ALA A 288 8.46 19.44 -1.30
CA ALA A 288 9.08 19.37 -2.63
C ALA A 288 8.63 18.12 -3.38
#